data_f0b9e6739b81a37fb09a68054305e6e5
#
_entry.id   f0b9e6739b81a37fb09a68054305e6e5
#
_cell.length_a   1.000
_cell.length_b   1.000
_cell.length_c   1.000
_cell.angle_alpha   90.00
_cell.angle_beta   90.00
_cell.angle_gamma   90.00
#
_symmetry.space_group_name_H-M   'P 1'
#
loop_
_entity.id
_entity.type
_entity.pdbx_description
1 polymer ?
#
loop_
_entity_poly.entity_id
_entity_poly.type
_entity_poly.pdbx_seq_one_letter_code
_entity_poly.pdbx_strand_id
1 'polypeptide(L)'
;MNFMKNSLFQRNLEQEREEEMPEEGGVLAVWGSPSSGKTVVSVKLAEHLAKKKRNVILILADMITPPLPYLCAPSDIEQERSLGSILAASHVTENLIKKNCMFYRKNDYLSMVGMLKGENVFTYPPYEKEQAAELLQLAAQIAPYVIVDCTSNIASDILSAVALMEADTVLRLAGCDLKSISYLSSQLPLLSDHKWDADKQLKAVSNIRQQEASS
;
A
#
# COMPACT_ATOMS: atom_id res chain seq x y z
N MET A 1 -23.90 23.81 -35.36
CA MET A 1 -24.15 24.13 -33.94
C MET A 1 -24.61 22.86 -33.22
N ASN A 2 -23.75 21.82 -33.13
CA ASN A 2 -24.11 20.51 -32.55
C ASN A 2 -22.95 19.75 -31.88
N PHE A 3 -21.83 20.44 -31.58
CA PHE A 3 -20.65 19.77 -30.96
C PHE A 3 -20.61 19.86 -29.42
N MET A 4 -21.38 20.74 -28.79
CA MET A 4 -21.36 20.90 -27.31
C MET A 4 -22.30 19.97 -26.52
N LYS A 5 -23.34 19.41 -27.18
CA LYS A 5 -24.28 18.52 -26.47
C LYS A 5 -23.75 17.10 -26.26
N ASN A 6 -22.83 16.60 -27.09
CA ASN A 6 -22.27 15.25 -26.92
C ASN A 6 -21.29 15.12 -25.78
N SER A 7 -20.57 16.20 -25.40
CA SER A 7 -19.57 16.13 -24.33
C SER A 7 -20.18 16.07 -22.91
N LEU A 8 -21.36 16.70 -22.74
CA LEU A 8 -22.09 16.67 -21.47
C LEU A 8 -22.79 15.32 -21.24
N PHE A 9 -23.32 14.71 -22.31
CA PHE A 9 -23.89 13.37 -22.22
C PHE A 9 -22.86 12.29 -21.99
N GLN A 10 -21.68 12.38 -22.57
CA GLN A 10 -20.58 11.46 -22.30
C GLN A 10 -20.04 11.61 -20.87
N ARG A 11 -19.90 12.83 -20.35
CA ARG A 11 -19.52 13.05 -18.96
C ARG A 11 -20.53 12.48 -17.96
N ASN A 12 -21.82 12.65 -18.21
CA ASN A 12 -22.85 12.08 -17.33
C ASN A 12 -22.87 10.56 -17.40
N LEU A 13 -22.67 9.95 -18.57
CA LEU A 13 -22.60 8.50 -18.74
C LEU A 13 -21.32 7.90 -18.12
N GLU A 14 -20.21 8.64 -18.14
CA GLU A 14 -18.97 8.22 -17.45
C GLU A 14 -19.12 8.35 -15.92
N GLN A 15 -19.79 9.41 -15.42
CA GLN A 15 -20.10 9.55 -14.00
C GLN A 15 -21.10 8.50 -13.52
N GLU A 16 -22.17 8.23 -14.25
CA GLU A 16 -23.13 7.18 -13.93
C GLU A 16 -22.48 5.77 -13.98
N ARG A 17 -21.56 5.51 -14.92
CA ARG A 17 -20.81 4.24 -14.96
C ARG A 17 -19.80 4.10 -13.81
N GLU A 18 -19.21 5.20 -13.32
CA GLU A 18 -18.32 5.17 -12.15
C GLU A 18 -19.11 4.93 -10.85
N GLU A 19 -20.39 5.32 -10.78
CA GLU A 19 -21.26 5.10 -9.62
C GLU A 19 -21.87 3.68 -9.58
N GLU A 20 -22.00 3.00 -10.74
CA GLU A 20 -22.60 1.65 -10.86
C GLU A 20 -21.58 0.50 -10.86
N MET A 21 -20.26 0.78 -10.86
CA MET A 21 -19.28 -0.31 -10.72
C MET A 21 -19.40 -0.89 -9.31
N PRO A 22 -19.62 -2.21 -9.17
CA PRO A 22 -19.60 -2.86 -7.86
C PRO A 22 -18.30 -2.52 -7.15
N GLU A 23 -18.34 -2.36 -5.83
CA GLU A 23 -17.15 -2.14 -5.01
C GLU A 23 -16.30 -3.42 -5.00
N GLU A 24 -15.64 -3.74 -6.10
CA GLU A 24 -14.57 -4.72 -6.11
C GLU A 24 -13.39 -4.09 -5.36
N GLY A 25 -13.45 -4.20 -4.05
CA GLY A 25 -12.35 -3.88 -3.17
C GLY A 25 -11.31 -4.99 -3.21
N GLY A 26 -10.30 -4.89 -2.37
CA GLY A 26 -9.30 -5.93 -2.20
C GLY A 26 -8.02 -5.39 -1.57
N VAL A 27 -7.06 -6.29 -1.42
CA VAL A 27 -5.73 -5.98 -0.90
C VAL A 27 -4.77 -5.76 -2.06
N LEU A 28 -4.19 -4.56 -2.13
CA LEU A 28 -3.14 -4.19 -3.07
C LEU A 28 -1.80 -4.10 -2.35
N ALA A 29 -0.85 -4.95 -2.72
CA ALA A 29 0.53 -4.81 -2.27
C ALA A 29 1.35 -3.98 -3.27
N VAL A 30 2.01 -2.92 -2.81
CA VAL A 30 2.89 -2.07 -3.62
C VAL A 30 4.33 -2.39 -3.26
N TRP A 31 5.07 -3.00 -4.20
CA TRP A 31 6.43 -3.45 -4.01
C TRP A 31 7.35 -3.02 -5.16
N GLY A 32 8.65 -3.06 -4.96
CA GLY A 32 9.61 -2.79 -6.05
C GLY A 32 10.96 -2.31 -5.57
N SER A 33 11.77 -1.81 -6.51
CA SER A 33 13.14 -1.41 -6.23
C SER A 33 13.22 -0.26 -5.21
N PRO A 34 14.34 -0.16 -4.47
CA PRO A 34 14.59 1.00 -3.62
C PRO A 34 14.46 2.30 -4.41
N SER A 35 13.90 3.33 -3.80
CA SER A 35 13.71 4.67 -4.39
C SER A 35 12.81 4.71 -5.65
N SER A 36 12.06 3.65 -5.96
CA SER A 36 11.08 3.64 -7.06
C SER A 36 9.80 4.43 -6.79
N GLY A 37 9.67 5.05 -5.61
CA GLY A 37 8.50 5.87 -5.27
C GLY A 37 7.30 5.07 -4.76
N LYS A 38 7.49 3.85 -4.26
CA LYS A 38 6.43 2.99 -3.71
C LYS A 38 5.51 3.75 -2.76
N THR A 39 6.05 4.32 -1.70
CA THR A 39 5.29 5.08 -0.69
C THR A 39 4.50 6.23 -1.32
N VAL A 40 5.09 6.96 -2.27
CA VAL A 40 4.39 8.06 -2.96
C VAL A 40 3.22 7.54 -3.77
N VAL A 41 3.39 6.41 -4.47
CA VAL A 41 2.33 5.78 -5.26
C VAL A 41 1.25 5.23 -4.33
N SER A 42 1.61 4.52 -3.26
CA SER A 42 0.69 3.98 -2.26
C SER A 42 -0.19 5.08 -1.66
N VAL A 43 0.41 6.18 -1.22
CA VAL A 43 -0.33 7.34 -0.66
C VAL A 43 -1.24 7.98 -1.72
N LYS A 44 -0.76 8.20 -2.95
CA LYS A 44 -1.57 8.81 -4.02
C LYS A 44 -2.76 7.93 -4.42
N LEU A 45 -2.58 6.62 -4.48
CA LEU A 45 -3.69 5.68 -4.74
C LEU A 45 -4.71 5.72 -3.62
N ALA A 46 -4.25 5.68 -2.35
CA ALA A 46 -5.12 5.78 -1.20
C ALA A 46 -5.90 7.10 -1.16
N GLU A 47 -5.22 8.25 -1.41
CA GLU A 47 -5.87 9.56 -1.51
C GLU A 47 -6.90 9.62 -2.66
N HIS A 48 -6.59 8.99 -3.80
CA HIS A 48 -7.50 8.97 -4.95
C HIS A 48 -8.80 8.20 -4.62
N LEU A 49 -8.70 7.04 -4.01
CA LEU A 49 -9.85 6.25 -3.57
C LEU A 49 -10.66 7.00 -2.50
N ALA A 50 -9.99 7.58 -1.51
CA ALA A 50 -10.64 8.33 -0.45
C ALA A 50 -11.37 9.59 -0.97
N LYS A 51 -10.85 10.26 -2.01
CA LYS A 51 -11.56 11.37 -2.70
C LYS A 51 -12.85 10.90 -3.37
N LYS A 52 -12.93 9.65 -3.79
CA LYS A 52 -14.14 9.01 -4.30
C LYS A 52 -15.04 8.46 -3.19
N LYS A 53 -14.80 8.83 -1.93
CA LYS A 53 -15.50 8.36 -0.72
C LYS A 53 -15.43 6.85 -0.52
N ARG A 54 -14.36 6.22 -0.95
CA ARG A 54 -14.08 4.81 -0.69
C ARG A 54 -13.25 4.68 0.59
N ASN A 55 -13.67 3.78 1.48
CA ASN A 55 -12.90 3.52 2.70
C ASN A 55 -11.62 2.76 2.37
N VAL A 56 -10.49 3.31 2.81
CA VAL A 56 -9.15 2.78 2.55
C VAL A 56 -8.38 2.64 3.85
N ILE A 57 -7.70 1.51 4.01
CA ILE A 57 -6.63 1.34 5.00
C ILE A 57 -5.30 1.29 4.27
N LEU A 58 -4.39 2.21 4.58
CA LEU A 58 -3.01 2.20 4.10
C LEU A 58 -2.08 1.69 5.20
N ILE A 59 -1.47 0.52 4.96
CA ILE A 59 -0.50 -0.12 5.86
C ILE A 59 0.90 0.21 5.36
N LEU A 60 1.70 0.89 6.19
CA LEU A 60 3.07 1.29 5.91
C LEU A 60 4.02 0.28 6.56
N ALA A 61 4.49 -0.70 5.79
CA ALA A 61 5.22 -1.85 6.31
C ALA A 61 6.68 -1.57 6.67
N ASP A 62 7.28 -0.45 6.22
CA ASP A 62 8.69 -0.17 6.47
C ASP A 62 8.97 0.15 7.94
N MET A 63 9.61 -0.80 8.63
CA MET A 63 10.02 -0.69 10.03
C MET A 63 11.47 -0.19 10.20
N ILE A 64 12.23 -0.07 9.10
CA ILE A 64 13.62 0.42 9.11
C ILE A 64 13.62 1.94 8.92
N THR A 65 12.79 2.43 8.01
CA THR A 65 12.60 3.86 7.75
C THR A 65 11.11 4.19 7.79
N PRO A 66 10.49 4.23 8.99
CA PRO A 66 9.04 4.38 9.12
C PRO A 66 8.50 5.60 8.37
N PRO A 67 7.56 5.42 7.42
CA PRO A 67 7.07 6.53 6.61
C PRO A 67 6.10 7.46 7.33
N LEU A 68 5.37 6.95 8.30
CA LEU A 68 4.30 7.69 8.99
C LEU A 68 4.75 9.06 9.54
N PRO A 69 5.95 9.18 10.20
CA PRO A 69 6.41 10.46 10.76
C PRO A 69 6.68 11.57 9.76
N TYR A 70 6.88 11.27 8.48
CA TYR A 70 7.07 12.30 7.45
C TYR A 70 5.88 12.45 6.50
N LEU A 71 4.90 11.56 6.57
CA LEU A 71 3.64 11.66 5.83
C LEU A 71 2.59 12.46 6.60
N CYS A 72 2.60 12.38 7.93
CA CYS A 72 1.64 13.04 8.81
C CYS A 72 2.29 14.19 9.56
N ALA A 73 1.52 15.25 9.81
CA ALA A 73 1.97 16.30 10.72
C ALA A 73 2.11 15.76 12.14
N PRO A 74 3.09 16.22 12.93
CA PRO A 74 3.27 15.73 14.31
C PRO A 74 2.02 15.89 15.18
N SER A 75 1.19 16.90 14.91
CA SER A 75 -0.09 17.13 15.59
C SER A 75 -1.15 16.07 15.30
N ASP A 76 -1.01 15.36 14.19
CA ASP A 76 -1.98 14.37 13.72
C ASP A 76 -1.57 12.93 14.12
N ILE A 77 -0.39 12.79 14.73
CA ILE A 77 0.16 11.50 15.16
C ILE A 77 -0.16 11.29 16.63
N GLU A 78 -0.97 10.28 16.93
CA GLU A 78 -1.22 9.82 18.28
C GLU A 78 -0.13 8.84 18.70
N GLN A 79 0.63 9.17 19.76
CA GLN A 79 1.86 8.47 20.16
C GLN A 79 1.66 7.01 20.61
N GLU A 80 0.42 6.57 20.79
CA GLU A 80 0.12 5.19 21.21
C GLU A 80 -0.37 4.31 20.06
N ARG A 81 -0.47 4.84 18.84
CA ARG A 81 -1.03 4.13 17.68
C ARG A 81 0.06 3.68 16.73
N SER A 82 0.44 2.42 16.82
CA SER A 82 1.55 1.86 16.05
C SER A 82 1.21 0.53 15.41
N LEU A 83 1.73 0.31 14.21
CA LEU A 83 1.73 -0.99 13.54
C LEU A 83 2.42 -2.07 14.40
N GLY A 84 3.50 -1.70 15.09
CA GLY A 84 4.21 -2.60 15.97
C GLY A 84 3.34 -3.13 17.11
N SER A 85 2.44 -2.31 17.66
CA SER A 85 1.49 -2.74 18.69
C SER A 85 0.49 -3.78 18.16
N ILE A 86 0.13 -3.72 16.89
CA ILE A 86 -0.77 -4.70 16.25
C ILE A 86 -0.03 -6.02 16.07
N LEU A 87 1.16 -5.98 15.46
CA LEU A 87 1.92 -7.17 15.10
C LEU A 87 2.51 -7.90 16.32
N ALA A 88 2.77 -7.18 17.41
CA ALA A 88 3.27 -7.76 18.67
C ALA A 88 2.19 -8.48 19.50
N ALA A 89 0.92 -8.35 19.13
CA ALA A 89 -0.15 -9.04 19.83
C ALA A 89 -0.13 -10.54 19.54
N SER A 90 -0.54 -11.36 20.52
CA SER A 90 -0.66 -12.81 20.34
C SER A 90 -1.68 -13.17 19.25
N HIS A 91 -2.73 -12.36 19.09
CA HIS A 91 -3.72 -12.42 18.04
C HIS A 91 -4.12 -11.02 17.61
N VAL A 92 -4.20 -10.80 16.32
CA VAL A 92 -4.71 -9.55 15.77
C VAL A 92 -6.24 -9.56 15.84
N THR A 93 -6.84 -8.41 16.16
CA THR A 93 -8.30 -8.25 16.18
C THR A 93 -8.69 -6.97 15.46
N GLU A 94 -9.92 -6.91 14.92
CA GLU A 94 -10.43 -5.68 14.30
C GLU A 94 -10.35 -4.46 15.21
N ASN A 95 -10.69 -4.64 16.51
CA ASN A 95 -10.63 -3.54 17.48
C ASN A 95 -9.18 -3.04 17.66
N LEU A 96 -8.20 -3.94 17.65
CA LEU A 96 -6.79 -3.58 17.75
C LEU A 96 -6.34 -2.79 16.51
N ILE A 97 -6.74 -3.21 15.32
CA ILE A 97 -6.47 -2.49 14.07
C ILE A 97 -7.12 -1.10 14.13
N LYS A 98 -8.42 -1.02 14.40
CA LYS A 98 -9.17 0.24 14.48
C LYS A 98 -8.57 1.22 15.50
N LYS A 99 -8.12 0.71 16.66
CA LYS A 99 -7.47 1.51 17.71
C LYS A 99 -6.13 2.09 17.27
N ASN A 100 -5.38 1.37 16.42
CA ASN A 100 -4.04 1.77 15.99
C ASN A 100 -4.02 2.51 14.64
N CYS A 101 -5.13 2.55 13.90
CA CYS A 101 -5.26 3.37 12.70
C CYS A 101 -5.46 4.85 13.03
N MET A 102 -4.90 5.72 12.20
CA MET A 102 -5.05 7.17 12.27
C MET A 102 -5.65 7.69 10.97
N PHE A 103 -6.52 8.71 11.07
CA PHE A 103 -7.05 9.37 9.87
C PHE A 103 -6.00 10.28 9.23
N TYR A 104 -5.78 10.07 7.94
CA TYR A 104 -4.82 10.86 7.18
C TYR A 104 -5.41 12.21 6.80
N ARG A 105 -4.75 13.30 7.24
CA ARG A 105 -5.18 14.68 6.94
C ARG A 105 -6.65 14.93 7.26
N LYS A 106 -7.16 14.32 8.33
CA LYS A 106 -8.57 14.44 8.74
C LYS A 106 -9.57 14.01 7.64
N ASN A 107 -9.15 13.09 6.77
CA ASN A 107 -10.04 12.48 5.78
C ASN A 107 -10.66 11.21 6.38
N ASP A 108 -11.96 11.21 6.57
CA ASP A 108 -12.69 10.10 7.20
C ASP A 108 -12.68 8.80 6.38
N TYR A 109 -12.31 8.88 5.10
CA TYR A 109 -12.23 7.72 4.20
C TYR A 109 -10.83 7.11 4.08
N LEU A 110 -9.79 7.73 4.67
CA LEU A 110 -8.43 7.23 4.61
C LEU A 110 -7.82 7.10 6.01
N SER A 111 -7.67 5.86 6.43
CA SER A 111 -6.94 5.48 7.62
C SER A 111 -5.55 4.98 7.27
N MET A 112 -4.57 5.32 8.09
CA MET A 112 -3.19 4.86 7.94
C MET A 112 -2.71 4.20 9.22
N VAL A 113 -1.84 3.20 9.07
CA VAL A 113 -1.12 2.58 10.17
C VAL A 113 0.33 2.33 9.76
N GLY A 114 1.24 2.59 10.66
CA GLY A 114 2.69 2.42 10.46
C GLY A 114 3.43 2.54 11.79
N MET A 115 4.74 2.39 11.75
CA MET A 115 5.60 2.61 12.92
C MET A 115 5.71 4.11 13.24
N LEU A 116 5.82 4.43 14.53
CA LEU A 116 5.99 5.80 15.01
C LEU A 116 7.46 6.25 14.94
N LYS A 117 7.67 7.55 15.13
CA LYS A 117 9.01 8.13 15.20
C LYS A 117 9.79 7.56 16.39
N GLY A 118 10.97 7.02 16.09
CA GLY A 118 11.85 6.43 17.09
C GLY A 118 11.61 4.95 17.36
N GLU A 119 10.54 4.39 16.84
CA GLU A 119 10.32 2.94 16.84
C GLU A 119 11.17 2.24 15.77
N ASN A 120 11.50 1.01 16.02
CA ASN A 120 12.25 0.13 15.12
C ASN A 120 11.91 -1.34 15.41
N VAL A 121 12.52 -2.26 14.68
CA VAL A 121 12.26 -3.71 14.78
C VAL A 121 12.49 -4.30 16.18
N PHE A 122 13.21 -3.61 17.06
CA PHE A 122 13.46 -4.06 18.44
C PHE A 122 12.55 -3.39 19.47
N THR A 123 11.71 -2.44 19.05
CA THR A 123 10.77 -1.75 19.95
C THR A 123 9.68 -2.69 20.44
N TYR A 124 9.33 -3.68 19.63
CA TYR A 124 8.29 -4.66 19.90
C TYR A 124 8.85 -6.08 19.87
N PRO A 125 8.18 -7.05 20.51
CA PRO A 125 8.48 -8.45 20.30
C PRO A 125 8.41 -8.84 18.82
N PRO A 126 9.20 -9.82 18.37
CA PRO A 126 9.10 -10.35 17.02
C PRO A 126 7.71 -10.95 16.77
N TYR A 127 7.23 -10.82 15.56
CA TYR A 127 5.98 -11.41 15.11
C TYR A 127 6.24 -12.44 14.00
N GLU A 128 5.30 -13.32 13.79
CA GLU A 128 5.36 -14.37 12.79
C GLU A 128 4.42 -14.07 11.61
N LYS A 129 4.39 -14.93 10.62
CA LYS A 129 3.54 -14.76 9.43
C LYS A 129 2.05 -14.77 9.75
N GLU A 130 1.67 -15.44 10.82
CA GLU A 130 0.29 -15.56 11.28
C GLU A 130 -0.30 -14.20 11.64
N GLN A 131 0.41 -13.37 12.43
CA GLN A 131 -0.05 -12.02 12.76
C GLN A 131 -0.11 -11.10 11.52
N ALA A 132 0.83 -11.25 10.59
CA ALA A 132 0.78 -10.51 9.33
C ALA A 132 -0.42 -10.91 8.47
N ALA A 133 -0.74 -12.19 8.35
CA ALA A 133 -1.89 -12.70 7.62
C ALA A 133 -3.22 -12.27 8.29
N GLU A 134 -3.33 -12.41 9.62
CA GLU A 134 -4.49 -11.94 10.40
C GLU A 134 -4.71 -10.43 10.18
N LEU A 135 -3.64 -9.62 10.18
CA LEU A 135 -3.75 -8.19 9.93
C LEU A 135 -4.35 -7.90 8.55
N LEU A 136 -3.88 -8.55 7.49
CA LEU A 136 -4.39 -8.31 6.13
C LEU A 136 -5.82 -8.76 5.97
N GLN A 137 -6.14 -9.96 6.46
CA GLN A 137 -7.48 -10.53 6.39
C GLN A 137 -8.50 -9.66 7.15
N LEU A 138 -8.19 -9.24 8.36
CA LEU A 138 -9.08 -8.40 9.17
C LEU A 138 -9.15 -6.96 8.63
N ALA A 139 -8.07 -6.41 8.09
CA ALA A 139 -8.11 -5.10 7.46
C ALA A 139 -9.05 -5.09 6.25
N ALA A 140 -9.07 -6.16 5.44
CA ALA A 140 -9.99 -6.32 4.30
C ALA A 140 -11.47 -6.48 4.74
N GLN A 141 -11.72 -6.92 5.98
CA GLN A 141 -13.08 -6.94 6.56
C GLN A 141 -13.51 -5.54 7.07
N ILE A 142 -12.54 -4.71 7.50
CA ILE A 142 -12.81 -3.35 8.01
C ILE A 142 -13.03 -2.34 6.88
N ALA A 143 -12.28 -2.45 5.79
CA ALA A 143 -12.36 -1.53 4.65
C ALA A 143 -12.31 -2.29 3.32
N PRO A 144 -13.09 -1.88 2.31
CA PRO A 144 -13.10 -2.52 0.99
C PRO A 144 -11.76 -2.40 0.28
N TYR A 145 -10.94 -1.39 0.58
CA TYR A 145 -9.63 -1.20 -0.04
C TYR A 145 -8.53 -1.21 1.02
N VAL A 146 -7.59 -2.14 0.88
CA VAL A 146 -6.38 -2.21 1.71
C VAL A 146 -5.17 -2.04 0.80
N ILE A 147 -4.33 -1.06 1.09
CA ILE A 147 -3.07 -0.84 0.35
C ILE A 147 -1.93 -1.11 1.32
N VAL A 148 -1.00 -1.98 0.92
CA VAL A 148 0.21 -2.27 1.70
C VAL A 148 1.41 -1.66 0.98
N ASP A 149 2.03 -0.65 1.58
CA ASP A 149 3.30 -0.07 1.14
C ASP A 149 4.44 -0.95 1.62
N CYS A 150 4.85 -1.89 0.78
CA CYS A 150 5.84 -2.91 1.12
C CYS A 150 7.26 -2.35 1.09
N THR A 151 8.15 -2.92 1.93
CA THR A 151 9.59 -2.65 1.84
C THR A 151 10.17 -3.24 0.55
N SER A 152 11.37 -2.78 0.18
CA SER A 152 12.11 -3.43 -0.90
C SER A 152 12.76 -4.74 -0.43
N ASN A 153 13.02 -4.91 0.86
CA ASN A 153 13.70 -6.08 1.42
C ASN A 153 12.71 -7.14 1.94
N ILE A 154 12.06 -7.83 1.01
CA ILE A 154 11.07 -8.88 1.32
C ILE A 154 11.66 -10.10 2.04
N ALA A 155 12.96 -10.35 1.91
CA ALA A 155 13.61 -11.51 2.54
C ALA A 155 13.69 -11.40 4.07
N SER A 156 13.65 -10.17 4.61
CA SER A 156 13.73 -9.92 6.05
C SER A 156 12.51 -9.17 6.61
N ASP A 157 11.49 -8.93 5.79
CA ASP A 157 10.25 -8.28 6.22
C ASP A 157 9.05 -9.21 6.00
N ILE A 158 8.60 -9.82 7.09
CA ILE A 158 7.53 -10.82 7.10
C ILE A 158 6.23 -10.20 6.58
N LEU A 159 5.87 -8.99 7.00
CA LEU A 159 4.62 -8.34 6.58
C LEU A 159 4.60 -8.09 5.08
N SER A 160 5.67 -7.57 4.49
CA SER A 160 5.77 -7.38 3.05
C SER A 160 5.75 -8.72 2.30
N ALA A 161 6.43 -9.75 2.80
CA ALA A 161 6.41 -11.07 2.18
C ALA A 161 5.00 -11.68 2.18
N VAL A 162 4.29 -11.62 3.31
CA VAL A 162 2.89 -12.09 3.41
C VAL A 162 1.97 -11.26 2.52
N ALA A 163 2.13 -9.94 2.48
CA ALA A 163 1.33 -9.08 1.61
C ALA A 163 1.50 -9.44 0.13
N LEU A 164 2.71 -9.73 -0.33
CA LEU A 164 2.94 -10.17 -1.73
C LEU A 164 2.32 -11.53 -2.02
N MET A 165 2.23 -12.44 -1.05
CA MET A 165 1.61 -13.76 -1.24
C MET A 165 0.08 -13.67 -1.22
N GLU A 166 -0.51 -12.89 -0.32
CA GLU A 166 -1.94 -12.92 -0.02
C GLU A 166 -2.75 -11.79 -0.67
N ALA A 167 -2.11 -10.72 -1.17
CA ALA A 167 -2.81 -9.64 -1.85
C ALA A 167 -3.53 -10.14 -3.13
N ASP A 168 -4.68 -9.55 -3.43
CA ASP A 168 -5.43 -9.78 -4.66
C ASP A 168 -4.68 -9.24 -5.89
N THR A 169 -3.94 -8.16 -5.71
CA THR A 169 -3.13 -7.52 -6.75
C THR A 169 -1.79 -7.06 -6.17
N VAL A 170 -0.73 -7.22 -6.94
CA VAL A 170 0.60 -6.71 -6.61
C VAL A 170 1.02 -5.67 -7.65
N LEU A 171 1.24 -4.43 -7.23
CA LEU A 171 1.85 -3.41 -8.08
C LEU A 171 3.35 -3.40 -7.88
N ARG A 172 4.07 -3.87 -8.90
CA ARG A 172 5.54 -3.88 -8.91
C ARG A 172 6.08 -2.62 -9.58
N LEU A 173 6.80 -1.80 -8.81
CA LEU A 173 7.42 -0.58 -9.28
C LEU A 173 8.94 -0.75 -9.47
N ALA A 174 9.45 -0.24 -10.58
CA ALA A 174 10.88 -0.17 -10.86
C ALA A 174 11.30 1.27 -11.21
N GLY A 175 12.47 1.67 -10.77
CA GLY A 175 13.14 2.85 -11.34
C GLY A 175 13.80 2.53 -12.69
N CYS A 176 14.15 3.57 -13.45
CA CYS A 176 14.86 3.44 -14.75
C CYS A 176 16.39 3.46 -14.62
N ASP A 177 16.94 3.23 -13.43
CA ASP A 177 18.36 3.28 -13.17
C ASP A 177 18.99 1.88 -13.04
N LEU A 178 20.31 1.80 -13.18
CA LEU A 178 21.06 0.55 -13.05
C LEU A 178 20.91 -0.13 -11.68
N LYS A 179 20.69 0.65 -10.61
CA LYS A 179 20.46 0.12 -9.26
C LYS A 179 19.13 -0.63 -9.21
N SER A 180 18.10 -0.10 -9.84
CA SER A 180 16.79 -0.76 -9.94
C SER A 180 16.86 -2.04 -10.76
N ILE A 181 17.61 -2.04 -11.87
CA ILE A 181 17.83 -3.22 -12.71
C ILE A 181 18.59 -4.28 -11.90
N SER A 182 19.68 -3.93 -11.25
CA SER A 182 20.48 -4.84 -10.41
C SER A 182 19.61 -5.43 -9.28
N TYR A 183 18.84 -4.60 -8.60
CA TYR A 183 17.93 -5.04 -7.55
C TYR A 183 16.91 -6.06 -8.09
N LEU A 184 16.21 -5.76 -9.18
CA LEU A 184 15.21 -6.66 -9.75
C LEU A 184 15.83 -7.97 -10.23
N SER A 185 17.00 -7.91 -10.85
CA SER A 185 17.73 -9.12 -11.28
C SER A 185 18.04 -10.05 -10.11
N SER A 186 18.30 -9.51 -8.92
CA SER A 186 18.60 -10.28 -7.71
C SER A 186 17.33 -10.75 -6.97
N GLN A 187 16.25 -9.96 -6.98
CA GLN A 187 15.05 -10.27 -6.20
C GLN A 187 14.02 -11.08 -6.97
N LEU A 188 13.90 -10.92 -8.30
CA LEU A 188 12.90 -11.64 -9.09
C LEU A 188 13.03 -13.16 -9.01
N PRO A 189 14.24 -13.77 -8.97
CA PRO A 189 14.36 -15.20 -8.78
C PRO A 189 13.73 -15.71 -7.48
N LEU A 190 13.68 -14.90 -6.41
CA LEU A 190 13.03 -15.25 -5.16
C LEU A 190 11.51 -15.35 -5.31
N LEU A 191 10.94 -14.65 -6.30
CA LEU A 191 9.52 -14.60 -6.59
C LEU A 191 9.08 -15.54 -7.72
N SER A 192 9.92 -16.50 -8.12
CA SER A 192 9.61 -17.44 -9.19
C SER A 192 8.79 -18.67 -8.72
N ASP A 193 8.59 -18.83 -7.43
CA ASP A 193 7.74 -19.87 -6.86
C ASP A 193 6.25 -19.56 -7.10
N HIS A 194 5.43 -20.59 -7.32
CA HIS A 194 3.99 -20.50 -7.53
C HIS A 194 3.22 -19.73 -6.43
N LYS A 195 3.74 -19.72 -5.20
CA LYS A 195 3.14 -18.98 -4.07
C LYS A 195 3.06 -17.47 -4.29
N TRP A 196 3.81 -16.91 -5.24
CA TRP A 196 3.84 -15.47 -5.51
C TRP A 196 2.88 -15.05 -6.61
N ASP A 197 2.22 -15.98 -7.28
CA ASP A 197 1.23 -15.77 -8.31
C ASP A 197 1.59 -14.62 -9.29
N ALA A 198 2.25 -14.98 -10.38
CA ALA A 198 2.76 -14.00 -11.34
C ALA A 198 1.65 -13.25 -12.08
N ASP A 199 0.45 -13.82 -12.17
CA ASP A 199 -0.67 -13.27 -12.95
C ASP A 199 -1.32 -12.09 -12.25
N LYS A 200 -1.25 -12.02 -10.92
CA LYS A 200 -1.74 -10.87 -10.14
C LYS A 200 -0.80 -9.66 -10.14
N GLN A 201 0.37 -9.75 -10.80
CA GLN A 201 1.39 -8.72 -10.75
C GLN A 201 1.26 -7.70 -11.90
N LEU A 202 0.87 -6.48 -11.57
CA LEU A 202 0.97 -5.32 -12.44
C LEU A 202 2.40 -4.75 -12.38
N LYS A 203 2.95 -4.37 -13.54
CA LYS A 203 4.32 -3.85 -13.65
C LYS A 203 4.27 -2.40 -14.07
N ALA A 204 4.96 -1.52 -13.35
CA ALA A 204 5.08 -0.12 -13.70
C ALA A 204 6.52 0.37 -13.52
N VAL A 205 6.89 1.34 -14.33
CA VAL A 205 8.19 2.01 -14.26
C VAL A 205 7.96 3.44 -13.80
N SER A 206 8.76 3.90 -12.86
CA SER A 206 8.68 5.23 -12.29
C SER A 206 9.95 6.03 -12.57
N ASN A 207 9.87 7.36 -12.37
CA ASN A 207 11.03 8.28 -12.51
C ASN A 207 11.67 8.24 -13.90
N ILE A 208 10.87 8.05 -14.95
CA ILE A 208 11.37 8.11 -16.35
C ILE A 208 11.81 9.53 -16.66
N ARG A 209 13.11 9.70 -16.97
CA ARG A 209 13.66 10.94 -17.51
C ARG A 209 13.65 10.86 -19.03
N GLN A 210 13.45 11.99 -19.74
CA GLN A 210 13.40 12.00 -21.22
C GLN A 210 14.65 11.38 -21.87
N GLN A 211 15.80 11.45 -21.21
CA GLN A 211 17.07 10.87 -21.71
C GLN A 211 17.14 9.33 -21.56
N GLU A 212 16.32 8.74 -20.72
CA GLU A 212 16.28 7.29 -20.46
C GLU A 212 15.21 6.57 -21.30
N ALA A 213 14.29 7.32 -21.89
CA ALA A 213 13.19 6.77 -22.73
C ALA A 213 13.64 6.37 -24.16
N SER A 214 14.89 6.64 -24.53
CA SER A 214 15.44 6.40 -25.89
C SER A 214 16.55 5.35 -25.95
N SER A 215 16.77 4.59 -24.88
CA SER A 215 17.81 3.53 -24.83
C SER A 215 17.23 2.12 -24.81
#